data_08cfa32951ea096ef90ad3c29c6986aa
#
_entry.id   08cfa32951ea096ef90ad3c29c6986aa
#
_cell.length_a   1.000
_cell.length_b   1.000
_cell.length_c   1.000
_cell.angle_alpha   90.00
_cell.angle_beta   90.00
_cell.angle_gamma   90.00
#
_symmetry.space_group_name_H-M   'P 1'
#
loop_
_entity.id
_entity.type
_entity.pdbx_description
1 polymer ?
#
loop_
_entity_poly.entity_id
_entity_poly.type
_entity_poly.pdbx_seq_one_letter_code
_entity_poly.pdbx_strand_id
1 'polypeptide(L)'
;MKNLNYILAVVFCIIISACTSELQKADIVIHNGLLYDGTGESPSLGTIAIKDDIILYVGKSKQFDAKKTIDASGKSVAPGFINMLSWGYGSLMKDGRSLSDLKQGVTLEVFGEGTSSG
;
A
#
# COMPACT_ATOMS: atom_id res chain seq x y z
N MET A 1 43.64 33.35 17.69
CA MET A 1 42.34 32.93 18.31
C MET A 1 41.14 33.30 17.46
N LYS A 2 41.05 34.45 16.80
CA LYS A 2 39.91 34.81 15.91
C LYS A 2 39.72 33.84 14.74
N ASN A 3 40.77 33.41 14.09
CA ASN A 3 40.72 32.52 12.92
C ASN A 3 40.23 31.11 13.27
N LEU A 4 40.48 30.61 14.49
CA LEU A 4 40.04 29.32 14.94
C LEU A 4 38.50 29.25 15.08
N ASN A 5 37.90 30.34 15.55
CA ASN A 5 36.43 30.43 15.70
C ASN A 5 35.74 30.47 14.33
N TYR A 6 36.33 31.10 13.31
CA TYR A 6 35.78 31.06 11.94
C TYR A 6 35.88 29.67 11.32
N ILE A 7 36.98 28.95 11.54
CA ILE A 7 37.14 27.57 11.06
C ILE A 7 36.11 26.64 11.74
N LEU A 8 35.91 26.79 13.05
CA LEU A 8 34.89 26.02 13.79
C LEU A 8 33.48 26.32 13.29
N ALA A 9 33.12 27.57 13.01
CA ALA A 9 31.84 27.97 12.49
C ALA A 9 31.58 27.40 11.08
N VAL A 10 32.60 27.43 10.20
CA VAL A 10 32.50 26.87 8.85
C VAL A 10 32.31 25.33 8.89
N VAL A 11 33.10 24.64 9.73
CA VAL A 11 32.97 23.19 9.92
C VAL A 11 31.58 22.82 10.48
N PHE A 12 31.06 23.61 11.43
CA PHE A 12 29.73 23.41 11.98
C PHE A 12 28.61 23.60 10.93
N CYS A 13 28.72 24.60 10.04
CA CYS A 13 27.79 24.82 8.94
C CYS A 13 27.80 23.66 7.91
N ILE A 14 28.94 23.04 7.65
CA ILE A 14 29.07 21.93 6.70
C ILE A 14 28.36 20.65 7.24
N ILE A 15 28.43 20.45 8.55
CA ILE A 15 27.79 19.26 9.20
C ILE A 15 26.24 19.32 9.15
N ILE A 16 25.68 20.53 9.16
CA ILE A 16 24.20 20.70 9.12
C ILE A 16 23.60 20.40 7.73
N SER A 17 24.38 20.48 6.66
CA SER A 17 23.90 20.31 5.28
C SER A 17 23.74 18.86 4.83
N ALA A 18 24.04 17.86 5.66
CA ALA A 18 24.17 16.45 5.24
C ALA A 18 22.90 15.59 5.46
N CYS A 19 21.76 16.15 5.85
CA CYS A 19 20.58 15.34 6.17
C CYS A 19 19.41 15.61 5.20
N THR A 20 19.59 15.32 3.91
CA THR A 20 18.48 15.12 2.99
C THR A 20 18.15 13.63 2.99
N SER A 21 17.16 13.21 3.76
CA SER A 21 16.61 11.85 3.62
C SER A 21 15.86 11.76 2.29
N GLU A 22 16.44 11.06 1.32
CA GLU A 22 15.74 10.74 0.09
C GLU A 22 14.49 9.91 0.43
N LEU A 23 13.34 10.30 -0.12
CA LEU A 23 12.09 9.56 0.09
C LEU A 23 12.20 8.19 -0.56
N GLN A 24 11.71 7.17 0.13
CA GLN A 24 11.66 5.82 -0.40
C GLN A 24 10.72 5.77 -1.60
N LYS A 25 11.17 5.17 -2.72
CA LYS A 25 10.40 5.08 -3.96
C LYS A 25 9.32 4.02 -3.87
N ALA A 26 8.12 4.37 -4.36
CA ALA A 26 6.97 3.47 -4.48
C ALA A 26 6.31 3.65 -5.85
N ASP A 27 5.55 2.65 -6.31
CA ASP A 27 4.76 2.80 -7.53
C ASP A 27 3.39 3.39 -7.22
N ILE A 28 2.75 2.92 -6.16
CA ILE A 28 1.46 3.41 -5.70
C ILE A 28 1.53 3.68 -4.20
N VAL A 29 1.00 4.83 -3.79
CA VAL A 29 0.75 5.15 -2.38
C VAL A 29 -0.73 5.44 -2.18
N ILE A 30 -1.33 4.77 -1.21
CA ILE A 30 -2.69 5.03 -0.72
C ILE A 30 -2.55 5.68 0.65
N HIS A 31 -3.09 6.87 0.82
CA HIS A 31 -2.98 7.61 2.08
C HIS A 31 -4.35 8.03 2.60
N ASN A 32 -4.42 8.42 3.89
CA ASN A 32 -5.62 8.90 4.59
C ASN A 32 -6.76 7.88 4.67
N GLY A 33 -6.54 6.62 4.32
CA GLY A 33 -7.55 5.57 4.43
C GLY A 33 -7.67 5.00 5.84
N LEU A 34 -8.86 4.53 6.20
CA LEU A 34 -9.07 3.75 7.41
C LEU A 34 -8.65 2.30 7.11
N LEU A 35 -7.48 1.90 7.61
CA LEU A 35 -6.85 0.61 7.29
C LEU A 35 -7.43 -0.52 8.15
N TYR A 36 -7.87 -1.57 7.46
CA TYR A 36 -8.24 -2.88 8.01
C TYR A 36 -7.17 -3.87 7.56
N ASP A 37 -6.23 -4.20 8.41
CA ASP A 37 -5.07 -5.04 8.05
C ASP A 37 -5.29 -6.55 8.19
N GLY A 38 -6.46 -6.96 8.69
CA GLY A 38 -6.83 -8.36 8.86
C GLY A 38 -6.34 -8.98 10.18
N THR A 39 -5.68 -8.24 11.05
CA THR A 39 -5.20 -8.74 12.36
C THR A 39 -6.32 -8.91 13.38
N GLY A 40 -7.49 -8.32 13.15
CA GLY A 40 -8.61 -8.25 14.10
C GLY A 40 -8.51 -7.07 15.06
N GLU A 41 -7.49 -6.25 14.97
CA GLU A 41 -7.38 -5.02 15.75
C GLU A 41 -8.29 -3.92 15.19
N SER A 42 -8.49 -2.86 15.99
CA SER A 42 -9.28 -1.70 15.57
C SER A 42 -8.61 -1.01 14.37
N PRO A 43 -9.37 -0.65 13.33
CA PRO A 43 -8.82 0.01 12.17
C PRO A 43 -8.24 1.39 12.54
N SER A 44 -7.20 1.81 11.83
CA SER A 44 -6.54 3.08 12.04
C SER A 44 -6.29 3.83 10.74
N LEU A 45 -6.25 5.16 10.80
CA LEU A 45 -5.86 5.97 9.65
C LEU A 45 -4.38 5.73 9.32
N GLY A 46 -4.09 5.53 8.02
CA GLY A 46 -2.73 5.23 7.65
C GLY A 46 -2.39 5.36 6.18
N THR A 47 -1.24 4.81 5.84
CA THR A 47 -0.66 4.81 4.50
C THR A 47 -0.28 3.39 4.11
N ILE A 48 -0.56 3.04 2.86
CA ILE A 48 -0.05 1.83 2.21
C ILE A 48 0.84 2.29 1.06
N ALA A 49 2.03 1.72 0.96
CA ALA A 49 2.91 1.91 -0.19
C ALA A 49 3.15 0.56 -0.88
N ILE A 50 3.07 0.57 -2.20
CA ILE A 50 3.22 -0.60 -3.06
C ILE A 50 4.35 -0.33 -4.04
N LYS A 51 5.24 -1.30 -4.21
CA LYS A 51 6.29 -1.29 -5.21
C LYS A 51 6.31 -2.63 -5.93
N ASP A 52 6.24 -2.58 -7.27
CA ASP A 52 6.04 -3.74 -8.12
C ASP A 52 4.76 -4.50 -7.66
N ASP A 53 4.85 -5.73 -7.23
CA ASP A 53 3.75 -6.56 -6.70
C ASP A 53 3.80 -6.76 -5.17
N ILE A 54 4.64 -5.97 -4.48
CA ILE A 54 4.88 -6.11 -3.05
C ILE A 54 4.30 -4.92 -2.29
N ILE A 55 3.65 -5.20 -1.16
CA ILE A 55 3.29 -4.19 -0.17
C ILE A 55 4.55 -3.79 0.59
N LEU A 56 5.09 -2.62 0.26
CA LEU A 56 6.32 -2.08 0.83
C LEU A 56 6.13 -1.54 2.25
N TYR A 57 4.95 -1.02 2.53
CA TYR A 57 4.63 -0.39 3.80
C TYR A 57 3.13 -0.42 4.08
N VAL A 58 2.78 -0.71 5.32
CA VAL A 58 1.44 -0.51 5.91
C VAL A 58 1.63 0.09 7.28
N GLY A 59 0.96 1.18 7.58
CA GLY A 59 1.06 1.78 8.91
C GLY A 59 0.65 3.25 8.96
N LYS A 60 1.11 3.94 10.00
CA LYS A 60 0.82 5.36 10.21
C LYS A 60 1.27 6.21 9.00
N SER A 61 0.81 7.45 8.93
CA SER A 61 1.17 8.37 7.85
C SER A 61 2.69 8.44 7.64
N LYS A 62 3.13 8.16 6.42
CA LYS A 62 4.52 8.22 5.97
C LYS A 62 4.55 8.71 4.53
N GLN A 63 5.56 9.52 4.19
CA GLN A 63 5.76 10.04 2.84
C GLN A 63 6.65 9.10 2.00
N PHE A 64 6.34 9.03 0.71
CA PHE A 64 7.08 8.28 -0.30
C PHE A 64 7.19 9.10 -1.58
N ASP A 65 8.22 8.84 -2.38
CA ASP A 65 8.32 9.28 -3.77
C ASP A 65 7.55 8.26 -4.63
N ALA A 66 6.30 8.57 -5.00
CA ALA A 66 5.39 7.64 -5.65
C ALA A 66 5.03 8.06 -7.06
N LYS A 67 4.98 7.10 -8.00
CA LYS A 67 4.49 7.32 -9.37
C LYS A 67 3.00 7.67 -9.38
N LYS A 68 2.20 7.08 -8.48
CA LYS A 68 0.76 7.30 -8.34
C LYS A 68 0.39 7.42 -6.87
N THR A 69 -0.40 8.43 -6.55
CA THR A 69 -0.93 8.64 -5.20
C THR A 69 -2.46 8.59 -5.23
N ILE A 70 -3.05 7.90 -4.25
CA ILE A 70 -4.50 7.75 -4.09
C ILE A 70 -4.87 8.30 -2.72
N ASP A 71 -5.70 9.33 -2.69
CA ASP A 71 -6.31 9.81 -1.46
C ASP A 71 -7.57 8.98 -1.14
N ALA A 72 -7.49 8.23 -0.04
CA ALA A 72 -8.58 7.40 0.46
C ALA A 72 -9.31 8.04 1.65
N SER A 73 -9.29 9.37 1.77
CA SER A 73 -10.02 10.10 2.81
C SER A 73 -11.49 9.70 2.85
N GLY A 74 -11.98 9.33 4.04
CA GLY A 74 -13.34 8.86 4.25
C GLY A 74 -13.65 7.47 3.71
N LYS A 75 -12.64 6.71 3.25
CA LYS A 75 -12.80 5.34 2.74
C LYS A 75 -12.09 4.34 3.64
N SER A 76 -12.62 3.11 3.66
CA SER A 76 -11.93 1.95 4.21
C SER A 76 -10.99 1.35 3.16
N VAL A 77 -9.84 0.90 3.61
CA VAL A 77 -8.85 0.17 2.79
C VAL A 77 -8.58 -1.16 3.47
N ALA A 78 -8.80 -2.24 2.75
CA ALA A 78 -8.64 -3.60 3.23
C ALA A 78 -7.96 -4.47 2.16
N PRO A 79 -7.40 -5.62 2.53
CA PRO A 79 -7.02 -6.65 1.56
C PRO A 79 -8.21 -7.08 0.72
N GLY A 80 -7.96 -7.59 -0.49
CA GLY A 80 -8.99 -8.19 -1.32
C GLY A 80 -9.66 -9.38 -0.63
N PHE A 81 -10.95 -9.55 -0.87
CA PHE A 81 -11.73 -10.63 -0.26
C PHE A 81 -11.48 -11.95 -0.98
N ILE A 82 -11.55 -13.04 -0.20
CA ILE A 82 -11.48 -14.40 -0.71
C ILE A 82 -12.90 -14.99 -0.67
N ASN A 83 -13.45 -15.32 -1.84
CA ASN A 83 -14.69 -16.07 -1.94
C ASN A 83 -14.41 -17.57 -1.83
N MET A 84 -14.61 -18.12 -0.65
CA MET A 84 -14.29 -19.53 -0.34
C MET A 84 -15.29 -20.52 -0.94
N LEU A 85 -16.43 -20.04 -1.49
CA LEU A 85 -17.49 -20.85 -2.05
C LEU A 85 -18.04 -20.17 -3.30
N SER A 86 -17.28 -20.23 -4.38
CA SER A 86 -17.72 -19.63 -5.64
C SER A 86 -18.41 -20.63 -6.56
N TRP A 87 -19.58 -20.26 -7.04
CA TRP A 87 -20.32 -20.96 -8.10
C TRP A 87 -20.06 -20.34 -9.48
N GLY A 88 -19.17 -19.37 -9.57
CA GLY A 88 -18.89 -18.56 -10.76
C GLY A 88 -18.06 -19.26 -11.85
N TYR A 89 -17.63 -20.53 -11.68
CA TYR A 89 -16.75 -21.21 -12.62
C TYR A 89 -17.21 -21.12 -14.08
N GLY A 90 -18.48 -21.46 -14.35
CA GLY A 90 -19.03 -21.41 -15.71
C GLY A 90 -19.10 -20.00 -16.30
N SER A 91 -19.27 -18.98 -15.48
CA SER A 91 -19.25 -17.56 -15.89
C SER A 91 -17.83 -17.09 -16.16
N LEU A 92 -16.88 -17.48 -15.31
CA LEU A 92 -15.46 -17.16 -15.46
C LEU A 92 -14.86 -17.76 -16.74
N MET A 93 -15.27 -18.98 -17.10
CA MET A 93 -14.83 -19.62 -18.35
C MET A 93 -15.38 -18.92 -19.59
N LYS A 94 -16.51 -18.22 -19.49
CA LYS A 94 -17.08 -17.43 -20.59
C LYS A 94 -16.48 -16.03 -20.67
N ASP A 95 -16.24 -15.42 -19.52
CA ASP A 95 -15.66 -14.09 -19.38
C ASP A 95 -14.65 -14.05 -18.22
N GLY A 96 -13.38 -14.27 -18.56
CA GLY A 96 -12.29 -14.31 -17.60
C GLY A 96 -12.00 -13.00 -16.86
N ARG A 97 -12.73 -11.92 -17.16
CA ARG A 97 -12.53 -10.63 -16.47
C ARG A 97 -13.11 -10.62 -15.06
N SER A 98 -14.08 -11.52 -14.75
CA SER A 98 -14.77 -11.61 -13.45
C SER A 98 -15.17 -10.25 -12.86
N LEU A 99 -15.72 -9.36 -13.69
CA LEU A 99 -15.96 -7.95 -13.32
C LEU A 99 -16.93 -7.79 -12.15
N SER A 100 -17.89 -8.71 -11.98
CA SER A 100 -18.81 -8.69 -10.85
C SER A 100 -18.07 -8.82 -9.52
N ASP A 101 -17.14 -9.75 -9.45
CA ASP A 101 -16.40 -10.09 -8.26
C ASP A 101 -15.34 -9.04 -7.96
N LEU A 102 -14.58 -8.63 -8.98
CA LEU A 102 -13.60 -7.53 -8.85
C LEU A 102 -14.24 -6.23 -8.37
N LYS A 103 -15.43 -5.87 -8.85
CA LYS A 103 -16.13 -4.66 -8.40
C LYS A 103 -16.62 -4.75 -6.95
N GLN A 104 -16.75 -5.95 -6.41
CA GLN A 104 -17.06 -6.19 -5.00
C GLN A 104 -15.81 -6.40 -4.13
N GLY A 105 -14.62 -6.29 -4.73
CA GLY A 105 -13.34 -6.42 -4.03
C GLY A 105 -12.89 -7.88 -3.82
N VAL A 106 -13.52 -8.84 -4.50
CA VAL A 106 -13.07 -10.24 -4.50
C VAL A 106 -11.85 -10.37 -5.40
N THR A 107 -10.76 -10.91 -4.87
CA THR A 107 -9.48 -11.07 -5.58
C THR A 107 -9.02 -12.52 -5.69
N LEU A 108 -9.70 -13.43 -4.99
CA LEU A 108 -9.49 -14.87 -5.06
C LEU A 108 -10.82 -15.60 -4.94
N GLU A 109 -11.01 -16.59 -5.78
CA GLU A 109 -12.18 -17.47 -5.74
C GLU A 109 -11.76 -18.93 -5.59
N VAL A 110 -12.48 -19.65 -4.75
CA VAL A 110 -12.29 -21.09 -4.55
C VAL A 110 -13.50 -21.81 -5.13
N PHE A 111 -13.24 -22.67 -6.10
CA PHE A 111 -14.25 -23.51 -6.77
C PHE A 111 -14.14 -24.96 -6.32
N GLY A 112 -15.17 -25.76 -6.62
CA GLY A 112 -15.14 -27.23 -6.46
C GLY A 112 -16.16 -27.79 -5.51
N GLU A 113 -16.94 -26.98 -4.82
CA GLU A 113 -18.10 -27.47 -4.07
C GLU A 113 -19.28 -27.68 -5.02
N GLY A 114 -19.70 -28.92 -5.16
CA GLY A 114 -20.85 -29.33 -5.96
C GLY A 114 -20.58 -29.83 -7.38
N THR A 115 -19.57 -29.25 -8.08
CA THR A 115 -19.15 -29.75 -9.40
C THR A 115 -17.64 -29.65 -9.54
N SER A 116 -16.98 -30.75 -9.75
CA SER A 116 -15.58 -30.81 -10.12
C SER A 116 -15.39 -30.44 -11.59
N SER A 117 -14.35 -29.67 -11.91
CA SER A 117 -13.94 -29.33 -13.27
C SER A 117 -12.98 -30.34 -13.90
N GLY A 118 -12.75 -31.46 -13.25
CA GLY A 118 -11.87 -32.55 -13.70
C GLY A 118 -12.60 -33.81 -14.03
#